data_53c9911327dd4482686816bb38f7da17
#
_entry.id   53c9911327dd4482686816bb38f7da17
#
_cell.length_a   1.000
_cell.length_b   1.000
_cell.length_c   1.000
_cell.angle_alpha   90.00
_cell.angle_beta   90.00
_cell.angle_gamma   90.00
#
_symmetry.space_group_name_H-M   'P 1'
#
loop_
_entity.id
_entity.type
_entity.pdbx_description
1 polymer ?
#
loop_
_entity_poly.entity_id
_entity_poly.type
_entity_poly.pdbx_seq_one_letter_code
_entity_poly.pdbx_strand_id
1 'polypeptide(L)'
;MDAVYNGNDAFDYAVSGNYDGIILDIMMPGMSGLRVCEELRKSSTVPILFLTAKSQESDKLLGLTAGGDDYLAKPFSFTELSARVKALLRRYCVYLGKEQAPQKPRNTTLEAHGVRLALDCNRVWVDEREVDLTETEYKILRLLMQNPQRIYSIQVIYETVWNEPYYYVSNGTVMVHIRNLRMKVEDDPQNPARICTVWGKGYRFAAGEEGRL
;
A
#
# COMPACT_ATOMS: atom_id res chain seq x y z
N MET A 1 21.18 8.56 -5.70
CA MET A 1 20.00 8.78 -6.55
C MET A 1 20.45 8.53 -7.97
N ASP A 2 19.83 7.58 -8.65
CA ASP A 2 20.16 7.21 -10.02
C ASP A 2 18.97 7.56 -10.91
N ALA A 3 19.24 7.90 -12.17
CA ALA A 3 18.20 8.22 -13.13
C ALA A 3 18.37 7.37 -14.39
N VAL A 4 17.29 6.78 -14.84
CA VAL A 4 17.22 5.96 -16.06
C VAL A 4 16.07 6.44 -16.94
N TYR A 5 16.14 6.20 -18.23
CA TYR A 5 15.25 6.82 -19.22
C TYR A 5 14.39 5.81 -19.99
N ASN A 6 14.45 4.54 -19.64
CA ASN A 6 13.57 3.51 -20.17
C ASN A 6 13.16 2.52 -19.08
N GLY A 7 12.05 1.82 -19.31
CA GLY A 7 11.45 0.96 -18.28
C GLY A 7 12.21 -0.33 -18.03
N ASN A 8 12.96 -0.87 -18.99
CA ASN A 8 13.76 -2.08 -18.77
C ASN A 8 14.91 -1.77 -17.81
N ASP A 9 15.66 -0.70 -18.08
CA ASP A 9 16.73 -0.24 -17.18
C ASP A 9 16.17 0.13 -15.81
N ALA A 10 14.98 0.76 -15.75
CA ALA A 10 14.33 1.11 -14.49
C ALA A 10 14.05 -0.14 -13.65
N PHE A 11 13.58 -1.22 -14.27
CA PHE A 11 13.36 -2.49 -13.59
C PHE A 11 14.67 -3.10 -13.10
N ASP A 12 15.69 -3.21 -13.97
CA ASP A 12 16.99 -3.80 -13.63
C ASP A 12 17.68 -3.06 -12.49
N TYR A 13 17.67 -1.72 -12.51
CA TYR A 13 18.21 -0.89 -11.45
C TYR A 13 17.44 -1.05 -10.14
N ALA A 14 16.10 -1.08 -10.22
CA ALA A 14 15.26 -1.21 -9.04
C ALA A 14 15.42 -2.57 -8.34
N VAL A 15 15.65 -3.64 -9.11
CA VAL A 15 15.89 -4.99 -8.57
C VAL A 15 17.30 -5.15 -8.00
N SER A 16 18.31 -4.59 -8.68
CA SER A 16 19.72 -4.74 -8.29
C SER A 16 20.18 -3.76 -7.22
N GLY A 17 19.46 -2.64 -7.03
CA GLY A 17 19.83 -1.57 -6.11
C GLY A 17 19.06 -1.61 -4.79
N ASN A 18 19.67 -0.99 -3.76
CA ASN A 18 19.00 -0.72 -2.49
C ASN A 18 18.45 0.71 -2.50
N TYR A 19 17.21 0.87 -2.93
CA TYR A 19 16.54 2.16 -2.96
C TYR A 19 15.49 2.25 -1.85
N ASP A 20 15.41 3.41 -1.19
CA ASP A 20 14.39 3.68 -0.17
C ASP A 20 13.08 4.21 -0.79
N GLY A 21 13.07 4.50 -2.08
CA GLY A 21 11.89 4.94 -2.83
C GLY A 21 12.16 5.08 -4.33
N ILE A 22 11.14 4.91 -5.14
CA ILE A 22 11.21 4.97 -6.60
C ILE A 22 10.23 6.03 -7.09
N ILE A 23 10.68 6.90 -7.99
CA ILE A 23 9.85 7.82 -8.75
C ILE A 23 9.76 7.25 -10.16
N LEU A 24 8.55 6.97 -10.65
CA LEU A 24 8.34 6.22 -11.86
C LEU A 24 7.39 6.94 -12.81
N ASP A 25 7.88 7.30 -13.98
CA ASP A 25 7.00 7.83 -15.03
C ASP A 25 6.15 6.70 -15.60
N ILE A 26 4.85 6.92 -15.76
CA ILE A 26 3.97 5.93 -16.39
C ILE A 26 4.36 5.72 -17.85
N MET A 27 4.64 6.80 -18.56
CA MET A 27 4.93 6.80 -20.00
C MET A 27 6.43 6.81 -20.24
N MET A 28 7.02 5.61 -20.33
CA MET A 28 8.44 5.44 -20.65
C MET A 28 8.63 4.55 -21.87
N PRO A 29 9.73 4.75 -22.64
CA PRO A 29 10.14 3.81 -23.68
C PRO A 29 10.40 2.40 -23.13
N GLY A 30 10.17 1.38 -23.93
CA GLY A 30 10.35 -0.01 -23.51
C GLY A 30 9.20 -0.48 -22.61
N MET A 31 9.53 -0.92 -21.40
CA MET A 31 8.54 -1.31 -20.40
C MET A 31 7.85 -0.07 -19.81
N SER A 32 6.51 -0.04 -19.78
CA SER A 32 5.79 1.07 -19.13
C SER A 32 6.03 1.09 -17.61
N GLY A 33 5.93 2.27 -16.98
CA GLY A 33 6.09 2.38 -15.52
C GLY A 33 5.10 1.52 -14.74
N LEU A 34 3.88 1.34 -15.24
CA LEU A 34 2.90 0.42 -14.64
C LEU A 34 3.41 -1.01 -14.60
N ARG A 35 3.95 -1.48 -15.71
CA ARG A 35 4.49 -2.83 -15.81
C ARG A 35 5.71 -3.02 -14.92
N VAL A 36 6.60 -2.01 -14.86
CA VAL A 36 7.74 -2.01 -13.91
C VAL A 36 7.24 -2.17 -12.49
N CYS A 37 6.23 -1.42 -12.08
CA CYS A 37 5.65 -1.51 -10.74
C CYS A 37 5.05 -2.89 -10.47
N GLU A 38 4.23 -3.43 -11.37
CA GLU A 38 3.65 -4.78 -11.24
C GLU A 38 4.71 -5.85 -11.03
N GLU A 39 5.79 -5.82 -11.81
CA GLU A 39 6.88 -6.78 -11.66
C GLU A 39 7.66 -6.59 -10.35
N LEU A 40 7.93 -5.34 -9.95
CA LEU A 40 8.60 -5.04 -8.67
C LEU A 40 7.76 -5.49 -7.47
N ARG A 41 6.45 -5.35 -7.52
CA ARG A 41 5.55 -5.75 -6.41
C ARG A 41 5.53 -7.25 -6.14
N LYS A 42 6.08 -8.07 -7.04
CA LYS A 42 6.27 -9.52 -6.79
C LYS A 42 7.33 -9.81 -5.73
N SER A 43 8.29 -8.89 -5.52
CA SER A 43 9.44 -9.10 -4.63
C SER A 43 9.83 -7.88 -3.78
N SER A 44 9.19 -6.72 -3.95
CA SER A 44 9.58 -5.48 -3.27
C SER A 44 8.38 -4.70 -2.75
N THR A 45 8.54 -4.14 -1.56
CA THR A 45 7.58 -3.22 -0.90
C THR A 45 8.06 -1.77 -0.92
N VAL A 46 9.16 -1.47 -1.62
CA VAL A 46 9.72 -0.12 -1.73
C VAL A 46 8.64 0.87 -2.21
N PRO A 47 8.52 2.06 -1.59
CA PRO A 47 7.49 3.02 -1.97
C PRO A 47 7.71 3.55 -3.39
N ILE A 48 6.63 3.59 -4.17
CA ILE A 48 6.63 4.02 -5.56
C ILE A 48 5.70 5.23 -5.73
N LEU A 49 6.27 6.36 -6.17
CA LEU A 49 5.54 7.56 -6.60
C LEU A 49 5.46 7.58 -8.13
N PHE A 50 4.24 7.50 -8.67
CA PHE A 50 4.05 7.65 -10.09
C PHE A 50 4.02 9.11 -10.55
N LEU A 51 4.65 9.37 -11.70
CA LEU A 51 4.47 10.60 -12.47
C LEU A 51 3.50 10.33 -13.62
N THR A 52 2.45 11.13 -13.76
CA THR A 52 1.40 10.93 -14.79
C THR A 52 1.09 12.21 -15.55
N ALA A 53 0.64 12.11 -16.80
CA ALA A 53 0.13 13.26 -17.54
C ALA A 53 -1.25 13.66 -17.01
N LYS A 54 -1.51 14.97 -16.89
CA LYS A 54 -2.72 15.55 -16.29
C LYS A 54 -4.04 15.19 -16.98
N SER A 55 -4.00 14.60 -18.18
CA SER A 55 -5.16 14.47 -19.07
C SER A 55 -6.01 13.21 -18.89
N GLN A 56 -5.59 12.24 -18.02
CA GLN A 56 -6.34 10.99 -17.90
C GLN A 56 -6.47 10.60 -16.42
N GLU A 57 -7.68 10.75 -15.88
CA GLU A 57 -8.06 10.13 -14.58
C GLU A 57 -7.84 8.60 -14.62
N SER A 58 -7.91 8.00 -15.81
CA SER A 58 -7.56 6.61 -16.06
C SER A 58 -6.11 6.27 -15.69
N ASP A 59 -5.13 7.17 -15.93
CA ASP A 59 -3.72 6.88 -15.64
C ASP A 59 -3.43 6.86 -14.13
N LYS A 60 -4.12 7.71 -13.36
CA LYS A 60 -4.06 7.69 -11.90
C LYS A 60 -4.58 6.37 -11.34
N LEU A 61 -5.71 5.93 -11.86
CA LEU A 61 -6.31 4.65 -11.50
C LEU A 61 -5.38 3.48 -11.83
N LEU A 62 -4.82 3.47 -13.05
CA LEU A 62 -3.89 2.44 -13.49
C LEU A 62 -2.63 2.39 -12.63
N GLY A 63 -2.06 3.54 -12.25
CA GLY A 63 -0.88 3.60 -11.36
C GLY A 63 -1.14 2.98 -10.00
N LEU A 64 -2.24 3.35 -9.36
CA LEU A 64 -2.62 2.79 -8.06
C LEU A 64 -3.04 1.32 -8.17
N THR A 65 -3.69 0.91 -9.26
CA THR A 65 -4.03 -0.50 -9.50
C THR A 65 -2.81 -1.38 -9.78
N ALA A 66 -1.71 -0.81 -10.29
CA ALA A 66 -0.43 -1.51 -10.42
C ALA A 66 0.31 -1.69 -9.08
N GLY A 67 -0.19 -1.10 -7.99
CA GLY A 67 0.41 -1.19 -6.66
C GLY A 67 1.30 -0.02 -6.26
N GLY A 68 1.18 1.13 -6.93
CA GLY A 68 1.84 2.38 -6.53
C GLY A 68 1.28 2.96 -5.22
N ASP A 69 2.08 3.68 -4.47
CA ASP A 69 1.71 4.22 -3.16
C ASP A 69 1.17 5.66 -3.24
N ASP A 70 1.62 6.43 -4.23
CA ASP A 70 1.14 7.79 -4.50
C ASP A 70 1.36 8.15 -5.98
N TYR A 71 0.75 9.24 -6.43
CA TYR A 71 0.93 9.76 -7.79
C TYR A 71 1.07 11.28 -7.80
N LEU A 72 1.70 11.80 -8.85
CA LEU A 72 1.90 13.23 -9.08
C LEU A 72 1.66 13.57 -10.55
N ALA A 73 0.66 14.43 -10.80
CA ALA A 73 0.30 14.84 -12.15
C ALA A 73 1.27 15.89 -12.71
N LYS A 74 1.70 15.72 -13.95
CA LYS A 74 2.47 16.74 -14.70
C LYS A 74 1.50 17.81 -15.26
N PRO A 75 1.89 19.12 -15.26
CA PRO A 75 3.12 19.68 -14.68
C PRO A 75 3.02 19.82 -13.15
N PHE A 76 4.12 19.56 -12.45
CA PHE A 76 4.24 19.68 -11.00
C PHE A 76 5.35 20.64 -10.62
N SER A 77 5.29 21.21 -9.42
CA SER A 77 6.38 22.00 -8.86
C SER A 77 7.40 21.09 -8.17
N PHE A 78 8.65 21.55 -8.11
CA PHE A 78 9.69 20.87 -7.33
C PHE A 78 9.29 20.77 -5.85
N THR A 79 8.61 21.78 -5.33
CA THR A 79 8.12 21.81 -3.95
C THR A 79 7.11 20.68 -3.69
N GLU A 80 6.16 20.47 -4.62
CA GLU A 80 5.16 19.41 -4.51
C GLU A 80 5.81 18.03 -4.60
N LEU A 81 6.66 17.80 -5.61
CA LEU A 81 7.42 16.55 -5.74
C LEU A 81 8.20 16.24 -4.46
N SER A 82 8.97 17.24 -3.97
CA SER A 82 9.79 17.08 -2.77
C SER A 82 8.96 16.77 -1.52
N ALA A 83 7.79 17.41 -1.39
CA ALA A 83 6.88 17.16 -0.27
C ALA A 83 6.33 15.73 -0.28
N ARG A 84 5.88 15.24 -1.44
CA ARG A 84 5.35 13.87 -1.60
C ARG A 84 6.43 12.81 -1.36
N VAL A 85 7.61 12.98 -1.95
CA VAL A 85 8.75 12.07 -1.75
C VAL A 85 9.16 12.02 -0.28
N LYS A 86 9.29 13.18 0.38
CA LYS A 86 9.60 13.22 1.82
C LYS A 86 8.52 12.56 2.67
N ALA A 87 7.25 12.72 2.32
CA ALA A 87 6.15 12.07 3.03
C ALA A 87 6.21 10.55 2.88
N LEU A 88 6.44 10.05 1.65
CA LEU A 88 6.59 8.62 1.37
C LEU A 88 7.81 8.03 2.11
N LEU A 89 8.99 8.65 1.98
CA LEU A 89 10.22 8.18 2.62
C LEU A 89 10.12 8.21 4.14
N ARG A 90 9.57 9.27 4.74
CA ARG A 90 9.37 9.35 6.19
C ARG A 90 8.51 8.20 6.69
N ARG A 91 7.43 7.91 6.00
CA ARG A 91 6.53 6.80 6.35
C ARG A 91 7.24 5.46 6.20
N TYR A 92 7.94 5.24 5.09
CA TYR A 92 8.69 4.02 4.83
C TYR A 92 9.81 3.81 5.85
N CYS A 93 10.59 4.86 6.20
CA CYS A 93 11.64 4.77 7.22
C CYS A 93 11.07 4.49 8.63
N VAL A 94 9.91 5.08 8.96
CA VAL A 94 9.20 4.78 10.21
C VAL A 94 8.72 3.32 10.22
N TYR A 95 8.19 2.82 9.10
CA TYR A 95 7.76 1.43 8.96
C TYR A 95 8.90 0.43 9.09
N LEU A 96 10.09 0.75 8.57
CA LEU A 96 11.27 -0.10 8.71
C LEU A 96 11.98 0.03 10.07
N GLY A 97 11.45 0.86 10.99
CA GLY A 97 12.07 1.08 12.30
C GLY A 97 13.45 1.75 12.25
N LYS A 98 13.80 2.39 11.12
CA LYS A 98 15.10 3.08 10.94
C LYS A 98 15.19 4.42 11.67
N GLU A 99 14.05 5.00 12.07
CA GLU A 99 13.99 6.20 12.92
C GLU A 99 13.23 5.90 14.20
N GLN A 100 13.98 5.76 15.30
CA GLN A 100 13.39 5.71 16.65
C GLN A 100 13.04 7.13 17.09
N ALA A 101 11.78 7.52 16.96
CA ALA A 101 11.27 8.62 17.79
C ALA A 101 10.97 8.06 19.20
N PRO A 102 11.43 8.70 20.29
CA PRO A 102 11.17 8.22 21.64
C PRO A 102 9.70 8.46 21.99
N GLN A 103 8.89 7.43 21.97
CA GLN A 103 7.53 7.47 22.49
C GLN A 103 7.35 6.45 23.61
N LYS A 104 6.72 6.92 24.71
CA LYS A 104 6.33 6.14 25.89
C LYS A 104 5.53 4.89 25.49
N PRO A 105 5.63 3.78 26.24
CA PRO A 105 4.91 2.55 25.95
C PRO A 105 3.40 2.76 26.11
N ARG A 106 2.71 2.94 25.01
CA ARG A 106 1.26 2.71 24.92
C ARG A 106 1.09 1.30 24.36
N ASN A 107 0.10 0.57 24.86
CA ASN A 107 -0.31 -0.72 24.31
C ASN A 107 -0.68 -0.53 22.83
N THR A 108 0.30 -0.72 21.96
CA THR A 108 0.25 -0.31 20.55
C THR A 108 0.27 -1.54 19.62
N THR A 109 -0.37 -2.61 20.08
CA THR A 109 -0.52 -3.83 19.28
C THR A 109 -2.01 -4.08 19.04
N LEU A 110 -2.38 -4.24 17.79
CA LEU A 110 -3.68 -4.79 17.40
C LEU A 110 -3.48 -6.28 17.09
N GLU A 111 -4.33 -7.11 17.66
CA GLU A 111 -4.28 -8.55 17.43
C GLU A 111 -5.69 -9.10 17.21
N ALA A 112 -5.88 -9.80 16.11
CA ALA A 112 -7.12 -10.48 15.76
C ALA A 112 -6.85 -11.55 14.70
N HIS A 113 -7.51 -12.69 14.81
CA HIS A 113 -7.54 -13.79 13.83
C HIS A 113 -6.14 -14.18 13.32
N GLY A 114 -5.18 -14.38 14.25
CA GLY A 114 -3.80 -14.76 13.91
C GLY A 114 -2.95 -13.64 13.31
N VAL A 115 -3.49 -12.42 13.15
CA VAL A 115 -2.74 -11.26 12.66
C VAL A 115 -2.39 -10.37 13.84
N ARG A 116 -1.11 -10.03 13.99
CA ARG A 116 -0.59 -9.09 14.98
C ARG A 116 0.05 -7.91 14.28
N LEU A 117 -0.38 -6.71 14.66
CA LEU A 117 0.05 -5.43 14.08
C LEU A 117 0.66 -4.56 15.17
N ALA A 118 1.96 -4.34 15.14
CA ALA A 118 2.63 -3.43 16.05
C ALA A 118 2.60 -2.00 15.48
N LEU A 119 1.90 -1.10 16.18
CA LEU A 119 1.64 0.27 15.72
C LEU A 119 2.82 1.23 15.96
N ASP A 120 3.76 0.86 16.83
CA ASP A 120 4.95 1.63 17.17
C ASP A 120 6.09 1.44 16.16
N CYS A 121 6.22 0.24 15.61
CA CYS A 121 7.23 -0.09 14.62
C CYS A 121 6.65 -0.53 13.26
N ASN A 122 5.32 -0.49 13.11
CA ASN A 122 4.59 -0.84 11.89
C ASN A 122 4.90 -2.24 11.31
N ARG A 123 5.25 -3.18 12.18
CA ARG A 123 5.48 -4.57 11.81
C ARG A 123 4.19 -5.36 11.86
N VAL A 124 4.11 -6.35 10.99
CA VAL A 124 2.95 -7.24 10.87
C VAL A 124 3.42 -8.68 10.94
N TRP A 125 2.73 -9.48 11.74
CA TRP A 125 2.91 -10.93 11.80
C TRP A 125 1.59 -11.61 11.51
N VAL A 126 1.67 -12.70 10.78
CA VAL A 126 0.56 -13.60 10.49
C VAL A 126 0.99 -14.98 10.96
N ASP A 127 0.29 -15.52 11.95
CA ASP A 127 0.60 -16.81 12.56
C ASP A 127 2.11 -16.94 12.89
N GLU A 128 2.65 -15.95 13.64
CA GLU A 128 4.06 -15.82 14.06
C GLU A 128 5.08 -15.51 12.93
N ARG A 129 4.69 -15.53 11.67
CA ARG A 129 5.53 -15.18 10.53
C ARG A 129 5.48 -13.68 10.26
N GLU A 130 6.61 -13.00 10.25
CA GLU A 130 6.68 -11.59 9.83
C GLU A 130 6.35 -11.45 8.34
N VAL A 131 5.52 -10.45 8.02
CA VAL A 131 5.01 -10.19 6.66
C VAL A 131 5.29 -8.76 6.25
N ASP A 132 5.94 -8.60 5.11
CA ASP A 132 6.22 -7.28 4.54
C ASP A 132 5.02 -6.73 3.76
N LEU A 133 4.49 -5.61 4.22
CA LEU A 133 3.42 -4.89 3.56
C LEU A 133 3.93 -3.58 2.94
N THR A 134 3.32 -3.16 1.83
CA THR A 134 3.46 -1.78 1.37
C THR A 134 2.80 -0.83 2.36
N GLU A 135 3.13 0.46 2.28
CA GLU A 135 2.50 1.47 3.15
C GLU A 135 0.98 1.47 3.03
N THR A 136 0.47 1.38 1.81
CA THR A 136 -0.96 1.38 1.52
C THR A 136 -1.66 0.14 2.08
N GLU A 137 -1.06 -1.04 1.88
CA GLU A 137 -1.56 -2.30 2.45
C GLU A 137 -1.60 -2.26 3.98
N TYR A 138 -0.53 -1.74 4.61
CA TYR A 138 -0.47 -1.56 6.05
C TYR A 138 -1.58 -0.64 6.56
N LYS A 139 -1.81 0.51 5.91
CA LYS A 139 -2.87 1.46 6.29
C LYS A 139 -4.26 0.82 6.18
N ILE A 140 -4.51 0.07 5.11
CA ILE A 140 -5.77 -0.64 4.92
C ILE A 140 -5.95 -1.67 6.04
N LEU A 141 -4.94 -2.52 6.29
CA LEU A 141 -5.00 -3.53 7.34
C LEU A 141 -5.24 -2.91 8.72
N ARG A 142 -4.49 -1.85 9.05
CA ARG A 142 -4.65 -1.10 10.30
C ARG A 142 -6.08 -0.54 10.44
N LEU A 143 -6.62 0.09 9.40
CA LEU A 143 -7.98 0.63 9.41
C LEU A 143 -9.01 -0.46 9.71
N LEU A 144 -8.90 -1.60 9.05
CA LEU A 144 -9.83 -2.71 9.24
C LEU A 144 -9.70 -3.35 10.63
N MET A 145 -8.46 -3.51 11.13
CA MET A 145 -8.18 -4.12 12.44
C MET A 145 -8.44 -3.18 13.62
N GLN A 146 -8.53 -1.86 13.44
CA GLN A 146 -8.89 -0.94 14.53
C GLN A 146 -10.29 -1.20 15.09
N ASN A 147 -11.20 -1.69 14.27
CA ASN A 147 -12.55 -2.05 14.68
C ASN A 147 -12.97 -3.34 13.96
N PRO A 148 -12.53 -4.52 14.44
CA PRO A 148 -12.94 -5.79 13.86
C PRO A 148 -14.45 -5.91 13.77
N GLN A 149 -14.95 -6.60 12.74
CA GLN A 149 -16.38 -6.73 12.40
C GLN A 149 -17.04 -5.47 11.84
N ARG A 150 -16.46 -4.28 11.99
CA ARG A 150 -17.00 -3.08 11.34
C ARG A 150 -16.82 -3.18 9.83
N ILE A 151 -17.90 -2.88 9.10
CA ILE A 151 -17.88 -2.82 7.64
C ILE A 151 -17.43 -1.42 7.22
N TYR A 152 -16.38 -1.37 6.39
CA TYR A 152 -15.87 -0.16 5.76
C TYR A 152 -16.24 -0.19 4.28
N SER A 153 -16.97 0.82 3.82
CA SER A 153 -17.23 0.97 2.39
C SER A 153 -15.93 1.28 1.63
N ILE A 154 -15.88 0.98 0.34
CA ILE A 154 -14.74 1.30 -0.53
C ILE A 154 -14.41 2.80 -0.47
N GLN A 155 -15.44 3.65 -0.46
CA GLN A 155 -15.29 5.08 -0.30
C GLN A 155 -14.56 5.44 1.00
N VAL A 156 -15.00 4.93 2.15
CA VAL A 156 -14.38 5.21 3.45
C VAL A 156 -12.93 4.73 3.49
N ILE A 157 -12.65 3.55 2.93
CA ILE A 157 -11.28 3.04 2.84
C ILE A 157 -10.42 3.99 1.99
N TYR A 158 -10.90 4.38 0.80
CA TYR A 158 -10.16 5.26 -0.09
C TYR A 158 -9.88 6.62 0.57
N GLU A 159 -10.90 7.32 1.04
CA GLU A 159 -10.76 8.64 1.65
C GLU A 159 -9.85 8.62 2.89
N THR A 160 -9.93 7.56 3.70
CA THR A 160 -9.08 7.43 4.91
C THR A 160 -7.62 7.12 4.57
N VAL A 161 -7.37 6.25 3.60
CA VAL A 161 -6.02 5.76 3.30
C VAL A 161 -5.23 6.74 2.43
N TRP A 162 -5.89 7.31 1.40
CA TRP A 162 -5.24 8.25 0.48
C TRP A 162 -5.42 9.72 0.89
N ASN A 163 -6.36 10.00 1.79
CA ASN A 163 -6.71 11.37 2.21
C ASN A 163 -7.12 12.27 1.03
N GLU A 164 -7.82 11.69 0.06
CA GLU A 164 -8.33 12.34 -1.14
C GLU A 164 -9.84 12.08 -1.30
N PRO A 165 -10.59 12.97 -1.98
CA PRO A 165 -11.99 12.74 -2.28
C PRO A 165 -12.17 11.46 -3.12
N TYR A 166 -13.19 10.69 -2.78
CA TYR A 166 -13.53 9.50 -3.51
C TYR A 166 -14.22 9.81 -4.84
N TYR A 167 -13.79 9.10 -5.88
CA TYR A 167 -14.45 9.05 -7.19
C TYR A 167 -14.77 7.60 -7.54
N TYR A 168 -15.81 7.36 -8.33
CA TYR A 168 -16.25 5.99 -8.69
C TYR A 168 -15.12 5.13 -9.28
N VAL A 169 -14.22 5.74 -10.03
CA VAL A 169 -13.01 5.08 -10.58
C VAL A 169 -12.03 4.59 -9.50
N SER A 170 -12.11 5.12 -8.27
CA SER A 170 -11.25 4.71 -7.14
C SER A 170 -11.57 3.30 -6.61
N ASN A 171 -12.70 2.70 -7.03
CA ASN A 171 -13.06 1.33 -6.62
C ASN A 171 -11.98 0.32 -6.99
N GLY A 172 -11.47 0.38 -8.21
CA GLY A 172 -10.44 -0.53 -8.70
C GLY A 172 -9.16 -0.47 -7.86
N THR A 173 -8.77 0.73 -7.43
CA THR A 173 -7.60 0.96 -6.57
C THR A 173 -7.71 0.19 -5.25
N VAL A 174 -8.80 0.39 -4.51
CA VAL A 174 -9.02 -0.30 -3.23
C VAL A 174 -9.05 -1.81 -3.42
N MET A 175 -9.75 -2.29 -4.46
CA MET A 175 -9.89 -3.73 -4.73
C MET A 175 -8.55 -4.40 -4.99
N VAL A 176 -7.65 -3.74 -5.72
CA VAL A 176 -6.31 -4.29 -6.00
C VAL A 176 -5.46 -4.37 -4.74
N HIS A 177 -5.44 -3.31 -3.92
CA HIS A 177 -4.69 -3.35 -2.67
C HIS A 177 -5.27 -4.37 -1.67
N ILE A 178 -6.58 -4.54 -1.62
CA ILE A 178 -7.22 -5.63 -0.85
C ILE A 178 -6.80 -7.00 -1.37
N ARG A 179 -6.76 -7.20 -2.70
CA ARG A 179 -6.29 -8.46 -3.30
C ARG A 179 -4.82 -8.73 -2.93
N ASN A 180 -3.94 -7.74 -3.10
CA ASN A 180 -2.52 -7.89 -2.79
C ASN A 180 -2.31 -8.15 -1.30
N LEU A 181 -3.06 -7.46 -0.43
CA LEU A 181 -3.03 -7.67 1.00
C LEU A 181 -3.46 -9.11 1.35
N ARG A 182 -4.55 -9.62 0.75
CA ARG A 182 -5.00 -11.00 0.94
C ARG A 182 -3.93 -12.02 0.55
N MET A 183 -3.20 -11.79 -0.53
CA MET A 183 -2.09 -12.67 -0.94
C MET A 183 -1.01 -12.80 0.13
N LYS A 184 -0.91 -11.85 1.05
CA LYS A 184 0.10 -11.80 2.10
C LYS A 184 -0.40 -12.25 3.47
N VAL A 185 -1.68 -12.02 3.76
CA VAL A 185 -2.22 -12.23 5.11
C VAL A 185 -3.26 -13.35 5.21
N GLU A 186 -3.74 -13.91 4.12
CA GLU A 186 -4.68 -15.04 4.11
C GLU A 186 -3.95 -16.36 3.84
N ASP A 187 -4.49 -17.44 4.36
CA ASP A 187 -4.04 -18.79 4.04
C ASP A 187 -4.50 -19.20 2.63
N ASP A 188 -5.76 -18.85 2.30
CA ASP A 188 -6.32 -18.97 0.95
C ASP A 188 -6.89 -17.62 0.50
N PRO A 189 -6.18 -16.86 -0.35
CA PRO A 189 -6.64 -15.56 -0.85
C PRO A 189 -7.96 -15.60 -1.63
N GLN A 190 -8.35 -16.77 -2.16
CA GLN A 190 -9.61 -16.93 -2.89
C GLN A 190 -10.79 -17.14 -1.94
N ASN A 191 -10.54 -17.74 -0.77
CA ASN A 191 -11.52 -17.93 0.30
C ASN A 191 -11.09 -17.19 1.57
N PRO A 192 -11.07 -15.84 1.56
CA PRO A 192 -10.48 -15.04 2.62
C PRO A 192 -11.27 -15.16 3.93
N ALA A 193 -10.61 -15.55 5.01
CA ALA A 193 -11.17 -15.70 6.34
C ALA A 193 -10.93 -14.45 7.20
N ARG A 194 -9.85 -13.71 6.98
CA ARG A 194 -9.43 -12.53 7.76
C ARG A 194 -10.04 -11.24 7.20
N ILE A 195 -9.87 -10.98 5.90
CA ILE A 195 -10.42 -9.78 5.23
C ILE A 195 -11.63 -10.18 4.39
N CYS A 196 -12.79 -10.11 4.99
CA CYS A 196 -14.03 -10.56 4.38
C CYS A 196 -14.68 -9.49 3.49
N THR A 197 -15.17 -9.90 2.31
CA THR A 197 -16.03 -9.07 1.49
C THR A 197 -17.47 -9.12 2.02
N VAL A 198 -18.07 -7.97 2.21
CA VAL A 198 -19.52 -7.85 2.48
C VAL A 198 -20.16 -7.26 1.23
N TRP A 199 -20.82 -8.12 0.46
CA TRP A 199 -21.36 -7.78 -0.86
C TRP A 199 -22.25 -6.54 -0.82
N GLY A 200 -21.99 -5.61 -1.72
CA GLY A 200 -22.70 -4.34 -1.81
C GLY A 200 -22.40 -3.33 -0.70
N LYS A 201 -21.54 -3.66 0.30
CA LYS A 201 -21.25 -2.79 1.44
C LYS A 201 -19.76 -2.46 1.60
N GLY A 202 -18.84 -3.37 1.23
CA GLY A 202 -17.40 -3.15 1.35
C GLY A 202 -16.65 -4.30 2.03
N TYR A 203 -15.72 -3.98 2.91
CA TYR A 203 -14.82 -4.92 3.56
C TYR A 203 -14.85 -4.81 5.08
N ARG A 204 -14.56 -5.90 5.76
CA ARG A 204 -14.38 -5.96 7.21
C ARG A 204 -13.23 -6.91 7.57
N PHE A 205 -12.61 -6.73 8.72
CA PHE A 205 -11.73 -7.72 9.33
C PHE A 205 -12.55 -8.63 10.25
N ALA A 206 -12.34 -9.94 10.16
CA ALA A 206 -13.00 -10.89 11.04
C ALA A 206 -12.36 -10.84 12.44
N ALA A 207 -13.17 -10.98 13.49
CA ALA A 207 -12.67 -10.96 14.86
C ALA A 207 -11.95 -12.25 15.31
N GLY A 208 -11.88 -13.27 14.46
CA GLY A 208 -11.47 -14.60 14.85
C GLY A 208 -12.65 -15.38 15.50
N GLU A 209 -12.57 -16.68 15.55
CA GLU A 209 -13.48 -17.47 16.36
C GLU A 209 -13.13 -17.21 17.84
N GLU A 210 -13.94 -16.41 18.54
CA GLU A 210 -14.02 -16.54 19.98
C GLU A 210 -14.46 -17.97 20.24
N GLY A 211 -13.64 -18.71 20.99
CA GLY A 211 -13.82 -20.12 21.25
C GLY A 211 -15.28 -20.44 21.52
N ARG A 212 -15.85 -21.35 20.73
CA ARG A 212 -17.06 -22.07 21.14
C ARG A 212 -16.71 -22.81 22.42
N LEU A 213 -17.15 -22.25 23.54
CA LEU A 213 -17.31 -22.98 24.79
C LEU A 213 -18.40 -24.03 24.63
#